data_f6d52963c42c121e3e385767cc35ba5b
#
_entry.id   f6d52963c42c121e3e385767cc35ba5b
#
_cell.length_a   1.000
_cell.length_b   1.000
_cell.length_c   1.000
_cell.angle_alpha   90.00
_cell.angle_beta   90.00
_cell.angle_gamma   90.00
#
_symmetry.space_group_name_H-M   'P 1'
#
loop_
_entity.id
_entity.type
_entity.pdbx_description
1 polymer ?
#
loop_
_entity_poly.entity_id
_entity_poly.type
_entity_poly.pdbx_seq_one_letter_code
_entity_poly.pdbx_strand_id
1 'polypeptide(L)'
;SGNRAAAEYDAAQGGAIANEGQIDFVSGTFSGNVAEGAYQAQGGAIYHKGNGENAEALVLKNASFYGNRAISAAGKAFGGAVYGNAVKITADGGNSVFAGNYANDENNAVYVAGGYLELSAQNKGKVQMDDGIDGENYNLKVLGDGTGEVMLNNLVNGVNRFNLTSGSVTHLGKNAVVNVQDYIADNATLWLDMAVDRESENVQNGLINVAQDVQGNTTVIVNAENPDTYEGALTAFLNAQNDDLATMSDFNVGRVAGSPYMWDAVRNARGEEDGSTWYLALSGRENPDYTDPNPNPSRPIYAPEIAAYAGMQQAALEQNRSISGSVERGLSSEKSIACYEESCGVAELIPQKKVWFDATYESAELDSPADMEADIKGMTAGADFYNDGVHRTGVFGAYRNGKYDFSGKGDYYAELGSQIKSESWLGGAYYKFGRNNWKLLTTLYAGKQDMDVKTDDRLAFASTDAMQYGASAELAKKIAVAQYLNVEPSLGIRYTVLDIDDLTDNVGKTASFDTLQYLEAELGIKFEYLFCNDGCTNRLYAKPSVIRTFSSGGKTRIAGMDGDFRSYKDRTLGRMEAGGEFGITSALSGYAAVGYTFGDEYSAYDLNAGLNYAF
;
A
#
# COMPACT_ATOMS: atom_id res chain seq x y z
N SER A 1 -6.88 -42.50 10.85
CA SER A 1 -8.27 -42.11 10.64
C SER A 1 -9.24 -43.21 10.99
N GLY A 2 -10.47 -42.87 11.44
CA GLY A 2 -11.55 -43.84 11.69
C GLY A 2 -11.33 -44.76 12.88
N ASN A 3 -10.44 -44.44 13.81
CA ASN A 3 -10.21 -45.23 15.01
C ASN A 3 -11.32 -45.00 16.03
N ARG A 4 -11.62 -46.02 16.86
CA ARG A 4 -12.65 -45.94 17.88
C ARG A 4 -12.18 -46.50 19.21
N ALA A 5 -12.31 -45.71 20.26
CA ALA A 5 -12.24 -46.15 21.64
C ALA A 5 -13.67 -46.22 22.19
N ALA A 6 -14.09 -47.34 22.78
CA ALA A 6 -15.44 -47.49 23.33
C ALA A 6 -15.36 -48.07 24.76
N ALA A 7 -16.19 -47.52 25.67
CA ALA A 7 -16.30 -47.93 27.04
C ALA A 7 -17.78 -48.08 27.44
N GLU A 8 -18.20 -49.32 27.82
CA GLU A 8 -19.61 -49.60 28.20
C GLU A 8 -19.97 -49.09 29.59
N TYR A 9 -18.98 -48.97 30.51
CA TYR A 9 -19.23 -48.68 31.93
C TYR A 9 -18.31 -47.59 32.50
N ASP A 10 -17.50 -46.93 31.66
CA ASP A 10 -16.50 -45.97 32.10
C ASP A 10 -16.32 -44.86 31.06
N ALA A 11 -15.27 -44.02 31.21
CA ALA A 11 -14.90 -42.99 30.26
C ALA A 11 -14.18 -43.60 29.06
N ALA A 12 -14.55 -43.21 27.84
CA ALA A 12 -13.79 -43.46 26.65
C ALA A 12 -12.80 -42.31 26.43
N GLN A 13 -11.53 -42.63 26.19
CA GLN A 13 -10.44 -41.68 26.08
C GLN A 13 -9.63 -41.90 24.79
N GLY A 14 -9.53 -40.85 23.93
CA GLY A 14 -8.71 -40.83 22.74
C GLY A 14 -9.05 -41.90 21.70
N GLY A 15 -9.94 -41.62 20.75
CA GLY A 15 -10.30 -42.57 19.72
C GLY A 15 -9.11 -43.09 18.91
N ALA A 16 -8.08 -42.28 18.72
CA ALA A 16 -6.82 -42.68 18.06
C ALA A 16 -5.66 -42.81 19.05
N ILE A 17 -5.55 -41.91 20.03
CA ILE A 17 -4.41 -41.86 20.95
C ILE A 17 -4.91 -41.48 22.35
N ALA A 18 -4.50 -42.30 23.35
CA ALA A 18 -4.57 -41.92 24.77
C ALA A 18 -3.12 -41.86 25.31
N ASN A 19 -2.73 -40.74 25.89
CA ASN A 19 -1.38 -40.48 26.34
C ASN A 19 -1.33 -39.79 27.72
N GLU A 20 -0.40 -40.21 28.54
CA GLU A 20 -0.13 -39.65 29.88
C GLU A 20 1.29 -39.10 30.03
N GLY A 21 1.99 -38.81 28.94
CA GLY A 21 3.35 -38.26 28.91
C GLY A 21 3.53 -37.27 27.77
N GLN A 22 4.76 -36.83 27.52
CA GLN A 22 5.06 -35.94 26.41
C GLN A 22 4.82 -36.65 25.06
N ILE A 23 4.24 -35.93 24.12
CA ILE A 23 4.06 -36.40 22.75
C ILE A 23 4.19 -35.23 21.77
N ASP A 24 4.98 -35.44 20.74
CA ASP A 24 5.23 -34.43 19.69
C ASP A 24 4.79 -35.01 18.33
N PHE A 25 3.86 -34.32 17.67
CA PHE A 25 3.46 -34.59 16.30
C PHE A 25 4.02 -33.53 15.35
N VAL A 26 4.74 -33.97 14.34
CA VAL A 26 5.26 -33.10 13.30
C VAL A 26 4.59 -33.48 11.99
N SER A 27 3.50 -32.81 11.67
CA SER A 27 2.66 -33.01 10.49
C SER A 27 1.80 -34.29 10.51
N GLY A 28 0.53 -34.14 10.24
CA GLY A 28 -0.39 -35.25 10.14
C GLY A 28 -1.88 -34.84 10.14
N THR A 29 -2.72 -35.82 9.82
CA THR A 29 -4.18 -35.61 9.82
C THR A 29 -4.87 -36.65 10.67
N PHE A 30 -5.73 -36.19 11.57
CA PHE A 30 -6.62 -37.00 12.39
C PHE A 30 -8.06 -36.80 11.89
N SER A 31 -8.67 -37.85 11.32
CA SER A 31 -10.01 -37.71 10.77
C SER A 31 -10.94 -38.84 11.15
N GLY A 32 -12.18 -38.51 11.51
CA GLY A 32 -13.25 -39.47 11.80
C GLY A 32 -12.96 -40.41 12.98
N ASN A 33 -12.10 -40.00 13.94
CA ASN A 33 -11.84 -40.81 15.12
C ASN A 33 -12.91 -40.58 16.17
N VAL A 34 -13.24 -41.60 16.93
CA VAL A 34 -14.38 -41.59 17.88
C VAL A 34 -13.97 -42.11 19.25
N ALA A 35 -14.22 -41.35 20.30
CA ALA A 35 -14.25 -41.81 21.68
C ALA A 35 -15.71 -41.91 22.10
N GLU A 36 -16.20 -43.11 22.46
CA GLU A 36 -17.60 -43.33 22.81
C GLU A 36 -17.71 -44.01 24.19
N GLY A 37 -18.22 -43.29 25.17
CA GLY A 37 -18.37 -43.77 26.55
C GLY A 37 -19.80 -43.69 27.06
N ALA A 38 -20.16 -44.58 28.02
CA ALA A 38 -21.47 -44.57 28.62
C ALA A 38 -21.71 -43.30 29.46
N TYR A 39 -20.72 -42.88 30.25
CA TYR A 39 -20.83 -41.76 31.19
C TYR A 39 -19.97 -40.56 30.81
N GLN A 40 -18.85 -40.80 30.13
CA GLN A 40 -17.90 -39.72 29.73
C GLN A 40 -17.18 -40.12 28.45
N ALA A 41 -16.91 -39.13 27.59
CA ALA A 41 -16.03 -39.27 26.46
C ALA A 41 -15.05 -38.09 26.36
N GLN A 42 -13.77 -38.36 26.12
CA GLN A 42 -12.71 -37.35 26.18
C GLN A 42 -11.76 -37.48 24.98
N GLY A 43 -11.66 -36.44 24.16
CA GLY A 43 -10.79 -36.41 23.01
C GLY A 43 -11.16 -37.42 21.92
N GLY A 44 -12.04 -37.07 20.99
CA GLY A 44 -12.46 -37.98 19.91
C GLY A 44 -11.30 -38.54 19.12
N ALA A 45 -10.21 -37.79 18.91
CA ALA A 45 -8.97 -38.25 18.34
C ALA A 45 -7.89 -38.49 19.41
N ILE A 46 -7.58 -37.49 20.23
CA ILE A 46 -6.47 -37.52 21.20
C ILE A 46 -6.98 -37.18 22.60
N TYR A 47 -6.66 -38.06 23.55
CA TYR A 47 -6.69 -37.79 24.99
C TYR A 47 -5.28 -37.61 25.49
N HIS A 48 -5.01 -36.51 26.20
CA HIS A 48 -3.71 -36.23 26.77
C HIS A 48 -3.86 -35.75 28.23
N LYS A 49 -3.17 -36.39 29.13
CA LYS A 49 -3.09 -36.02 30.53
C LYS A 49 -1.63 -35.91 30.97
N GLY A 50 -1.13 -34.69 31.08
CA GLY A 50 0.20 -34.47 31.63
C GLY A 50 0.23 -34.65 33.16
N ASN A 51 1.40 -34.93 33.69
CA ASN A 51 1.60 -35.22 35.11
C ASN A 51 1.99 -33.94 35.90
N GLY A 52 1.03 -33.24 36.53
CA GLY A 52 1.29 -32.18 37.51
C GLY A 52 1.56 -30.77 36.93
N GLU A 53 2.09 -29.85 37.79
CA GLU A 53 2.27 -28.42 37.45
C GLU A 53 3.29 -28.15 36.32
N ASN A 54 4.18 -29.09 36.02
CA ASN A 54 5.13 -29.06 34.90
C ASN A 54 4.74 -30.10 33.83
N ALA A 55 3.45 -30.21 33.56
CA ALA A 55 2.93 -31.21 32.65
C ALA A 55 3.65 -31.17 31.28
N GLU A 56 4.15 -32.33 30.88
CA GLU A 56 4.66 -32.54 29.54
C GLU A 56 3.56 -32.25 28.53
N ALA A 57 3.81 -31.34 27.59
CA ALA A 57 2.80 -30.85 26.67
C ALA A 57 2.52 -31.84 25.53
N LEU A 58 1.29 -31.87 25.08
CA LEU A 58 0.94 -32.37 23.75
C LEU A 58 1.34 -31.30 22.71
N VAL A 59 2.33 -31.59 21.89
CA VAL A 59 2.78 -30.68 20.82
C VAL A 59 2.23 -31.17 19.46
N LEU A 60 1.48 -30.31 18.80
CA LEU A 60 0.85 -30.56 17.51
C LEU A 60 1.38 -29.54 16.50
N LYS A 61 2.36 -29.93 15.68
CA LYS A 61 2.93 -29.07 14.65
C LYS A 61 2.37 -29.42 13.28
N ASN A 62 1.79 -28.44 12.56
CA ASN A 62 1.19 -28.61 11.24
C ASN A 62 0.23 -29.84 11.17
N ALA A 63 -0.56 -30.02 12.22
CA ALA A 63 -1.48 -31.15 12.39
C ALA A 63 -2.93 -30.70 12.26
N SER A 64 -3.72 -31.43 11.47
CA SER A 64 -5.13 -31.09 11.20
C SER A 64 -6.10 -32.16 11.68
N PHE A 65 -7.27 -31.72 12.13
CA PHE A 65 -8.30 -32.56 12.75
C PHE A 65 -9.65 -32.33 12.10
N TYR A 66 -10.23 -33.41 11.49
CA TYR A 66 -11.48 -33.32 10.76
C TYR A 66 -12.49 -34.37 11.20
N GLY A 67 -13.69 -33.95 11.56
CA GLY A 67 -14.81 -34.85 11.81
C GLY A 67 -14.60 -35.85 12.94
N ASN A 68 -13.76 -35.55 13.95
CA ASN A 68 -13.57 -36.40 15.11
C ASN A 68 -14.69 -36.18 16.13
N ARG A 69 -15.03 -37.20 16.92
CA ARG A 69 -16.18 -37.14 17.83
C ARG A 69 -15.88 -37.74 19.20
N ALA A 70 -16.21 -37.00 20.24
CA ALA A 70 -16.37 -37.53 21.57
C ALA A 70 -17.88 -37.69 21.86
N ILE A 71 -18.35 -38.92 22.17
CA ILE A 71 -19.77 -39.23 22.32
C ILE A 71 -19.99 -39.85 23.68
N SER A 72 -20.86 -39.26 24.49
CA SER A 72 -21.31 -39.83 25.75
C SER A 72 -22.82 -40.08 25.73
N ALA A 73 -23.23 -41.30 26.03
CA ALA A 73 -24.64 -41.70 25.96
C ALA A 73 -25.50 -41.09 27.09
N ALA A 74 -24.94 -40.94 28.30
CA ALA A 74 -25.68 -40.48 29.48
C ALA A 74 -24.97 -39.40 30.28
N GLY A 75 -23.82 -38.90 29.80
CA GLY A 75 -22.97 -37.93 30.50
C GLY A 75 -22.40 -36.88 29.61
N LYS A 76 -21.22 -36.37 29.96
CA LYS A 76 -20.54 -35.29 29.26
C LYS A 76 -19.50 -35.80 28.27
N ALA A 77 -19.43 -35.16 27.12
CA ALA A 77 -18.36 -35.32 26.17
C ALA A 77 -17.46 -34.04 26.13
N PHE A 78 -16.16 -34.20 25.93
CA PHE A 78 -15.19 -33.13 26.00
C PHE A 78 -14.17 -33.24 24.88
N GLY A 79 -13.97 -32.18 24.08
CA GLY A 79 -13.02 -32.12 23.01
C GLY A 79 -13.27 -33.14 21.89
N GLY A 80 -14.03 -32.80 20.89
CA GLY A 80 -14.33 -33.68 19.76
C GLY A 80 -13.08 -34.16 19.05
N ALA A 81 -12.02 -33.35 19.02
CA ALA A 81 -10.71 -33.74 18.52
C ALA A 81 -9.71 -34.03 19.66
N VAL A 82 -9.48 -33.07 20.55
CA VAL A 82 -8.43 -33.11 21.55
C VAL A 82 -8.99 -32.80 22.95
N TYR A 83 -8.64 -33.63 23.92
CA TYR A 83 -8.77 -33.34 25.34
C TYR A 83 -7.36 -33.30 25.96
N GLY A 84 -7.03 -32.23 26.70
CA GLY A 84 -5.71 -32.14 27.33
C GLY A 84 -5.62 -31.02 28.37
N ASN A 85 -4.59 -31.05 29.21
CA ASN A 85 -4.30 -30.02 30.22
C ASN A 85 -3.09 -29.15 29.89
N ALA A 86 -2.27 -29.52 28.89
CA ALA A 86 -1.16 -28.74 28.37
C ALA A 86 -1.03 -29.04 26.88
N VAL A 87 -1.54 -28.12 26.05
CA VAL A 87 -1.62 -28.33 24.60
C VAL A 87 -0.93 -27.18 23.87
N LYS A 88 -0.05 -27.52 22.93
CA LYS A 88 0.59 -26.59 22.02
C LYS A 88 0.25 -26.94 20.58
N ILE A 89 -0.35 -26.00 19.86
CA ILE A 89 -0.71 -26.14 18.45
C ILE A 89 0.12 -25.11 17.67
N THR A 90 0.98 -25.60 16.78
CA THR A 90 1.89 -24.75 16.01
C THR A 90 1.67 -24.96 14.52
N ALA A 91 1.51 -23.87 13.78
CA ALA A 91 1.61 -23.82 12.33
C ALA A 91 2.92 -23.09 11.95
N ASP A 92 3.86 -23.81 11.33
CA ASP A 92 5.17 -23.30 10.95
C ASP A 92 5.40 -23.60 9.46
N GLY A 93 5.20 -22.58 8.62
CA GLY A 93 5.23 -22.73 7.16
C GLY A 93 4.16 -23.67 6.58
N GLY A 94 3.19 -24.10 7.39
CA GLY A 94 2.10 -25.00 7.05
C GLY A 94 0.83 -24.63 7.81
N ASN A 95 -0.19 -25.50 7.76
CA ASN A 95 -1.47 -25.24 8.40
C ASN A 95 -1.79 -26.28 9.47
N SER A 96 -2.48 -25.82 10.53
CA SER A 96 -3.15 -26.66 11.52
C SER A 96 -4.63 -26.29 11.52
N VAL A 97 -5.52 -27.20 11.09
CA VAL A 97 -6.94 -26.93 10.90
C VAL A 97 -7.78 -27.86 11.78
N PHE A 98 -8.75 -27.29 12.48
CA PHE A 98 -9.72 -27.99 13.30
C PHE A 98 -11.14 -27.70 12.77
N ALA A 99 -11.77 -28.69 12.10
CA ALA A 99 -13.05 -28.47 11.44
C ALA A 99 -13.98 -29.70 11.55
N GLY A 100 -15.22 -29.44 11.95
CA GLY A 100 -16.26 -30.46 12.04
C GLY A 100 -16.06 -31.48 13.17
N ASN A 101 -15.37 -31.10 14.25
CA ASN A 101 -15.16 -31.93 15.43
C ASN A 101 -16.25 -31.64 16.48
N TYR A 102 -16.81 -32.70 17.06
CA TYR A 102 -17.99 -32.60 17.94
C TYR A 102 -17.79 -33.31 19.27
N ALA A 103 -18.17 -32.67 20.35
CA ALA A 103 -18.39 -33.27 21.66
C ALA A 103 -19.91 -33.40 21.90
N ASN A 104 -20.42 -34.61 21.84
CA ASN A 104 -21.83 -34.90 21.62
C ASN A 104 -22.37 -34.16 20.37
N ASP A 105 -23.33 -33.25 20.52
CA ASP A 105 -23.90 -32.45 19.44
C ASP A 105 -23.32 -31.01 19.38
N GLU A 106 -22.38 -30.71 20.29
CA GLU A 106 -21.72 -29.39 20.34
C GLU A 106 -20.50 -29.36 19.43
N ASN A 107 -20.38 -28.31 18.64
CA ASN A 107 -19.18 -28.06 17.84
C ASN A 107 -18.05 -27.61 18.77
N ASN A 108 -17.19 -28.55 19.15
CA ASN A 108 -16.09 -28.35 20.10
C ASN A 108 -14.90 -29.23 19.70
N ALA A 109 -13.81 -28.63 19.26
CA ALA A 109 -12.63 -29.38 18.85
C ALA A 109 -11.70 -29.69 20.02
N VAL A 110 -11.43 -28.70 20.88
CA VAL A 110 -10.43 -28.79 21.93
C VAL A 110 -11.06 -28.51 23.30
N TYR A 111 -10.82 -29.40 24.24
CA TYR A 111 -11.16 -29.17 25.63
C TYR A 111 -9.89 -29.14 26.48
N VAL A 112 -9.70 -28.03 27.20
CA VAL A 112 -8.53 -27.82 28.07
C VAL A 112 -8.93 -28.00 29.53
N ALA A 113 -8.49 -29.10 30.13
CA ALA A 113 -8.82 -29.46 31.52
C ALA A 113 -7.86 -28.76 32.52
N GLY A 114 -7.93 -27.41 32.58
CA GLY A 114 -6.98 -26.60 33.31
C GLY A 114 -5.63 -26.44 32.57
N GLY A 115 -4.68 -25.73 33.17
CA GLY A 115 -3.35 -25.53 32.59
C GLY A 115 -3.31 -24.51 31.46
N TYR A 116 -2.91 -24.91 30.25
CA TYR A 116 -2.77 -23.96 29.16
C TYR A 116 -3.02 -24.53 27.74
N LEU A 117 -3.45 -23.66 26.86
CA LEU A 117 -3.44 -23.84 25.41
C LEU A 117 -2.53 -22.77 24.79
N GLU A 118 -1.52 -23.18 24.04
CA GLU A 118 -0.68 -22.30 23.26
C GLU A 118 -0.94 -22.50 21.77
N LEU A 119 -1.34 -21.43 21.09
CA LEU A 119 -1.52 -21.38 19.64
C LEU A 119 -0.38 -20.55 19.03
N SER A 120 0.37 -21.11 18.11
CA SER A 120 1.50 -20.43 17.50
C SER A 120 1.45 -20.50 15.99
N ALA A 121 1.61 -19.35 15.31
CA ALA A 121 1.65 -19.27 13.86
C ALA A 121 2.89 -18.51 13.41
N GLN A 122 3.74 -19.15 12.58
CA GLN A 122 5.03 -18.62 12.14
C GLN A 122 5.29 -18.96 10.68
N ASN A 123 6.18 -18.20 10.03
CA ASN A 123 6.58 -18.43 8.63
C ASN A 123 5.39 -18.54 7.67
N LYS A 124 4.41 -17.62 7.77
CA LYS A 124 3.13 -17.64 7.04
C LYS A 124 2.26 -18.86 7.33
N GLY A 125 2.50 -19.55 8.43
CA GLY A 125 1.67 -20.66 8.89
C GLY A 125 0.32 -20.17 9.40
N LYS A 126 -0.71 -21.05 9.36
CA LYS A 126 -2.06 -20.74 9.78
C LYS A 126 -2.59 -21.79 10.74
N VAL A 127 -2.95 -21.35 11.97
CA VAL A 127 -3.78 -22.14 12.89
C VAL A 127 -5.22 -21.72 12.70
N GLN A 128 -6.10 -22.63 12.26
CA GLN A 128 -7.50 -22.35 11.99
C GLN A 128 -8.39 -23.21 12.89
N MET A 129 -9.12 -22.54 13.76
CA MET A 129 -10.09 -23.14 14.69
C MET A 129 -11.51 -22.82 14.20
N ASP A 130 -12.05 -23.65 13.30
CA ASP A 130 -13.44 -23.51 12.83
C ASP A 130 -14.43 -24.04 13.86
N ASP A 131 -13.94 -24.88 14.77
CA ASP A 131 -14.69 -25.45 15.88
C ASP A 131 -14.41 -24.71 17.18
N GLY A 132 -15.29 -24.87 18.17
CA GLY A 132 -15.13 -24.27 19.50
C GLY A 132 -13.95 -24.82 20.30
N ILE A 133 -13.51 -24.01 21.23
CA ILE A 133 -12.55 -24.37 22.29
C ILE A 133 -13.25 -24.18 23.63
N ASP A 134 -13.23 -25.19 24.48
CA ASP A 134 -13.79 -25.11 25.82
C ASP A 134 -12.80 -25.61 26.86
N GLY A 135 -13.03 -25.34 28.13
CA GLY A 135 -12.14 -25.80 29.18
C GLY A 135 -12.47 -25.26 30.58
N GLU A 136 -11.61 -25.56 31.52
CA GLU A 136 -11.75 -25.16 32.94
C GLU A 136 -10.53 -24.33 33.39
N ASN A 137 -10.71 -23.01 33.53
CA ASN A 137 -9.68 -22.08 34.09
C ASN A 137 -8.28 -22.22 33.46
N TYR A 138 -8.23 -22.36 32.14
CA TYR A 138 -6.97 -22.47 31.44
C TYR A 138 -6.46 -21.13 30.92
N ASN A 139 -5.15 -21.04 30.66
CA ASN A 139 -4.55 -19.88 30.02
C ASN A 139 -4.46 -20.13 28.51
N LEU A 140 -5.04 -19.24 27.71
CA LEU A 140 -4.88 -19.22 26.26
C LEU A 140 -3.79 -18.22 25.89
N LYS A 141 -2.75 -18.69 25.21
CA LYS A 141 -1.64 -17.86 24.75
C LYS A 141 -1.51 -17.94 23.22
N VAL A 142 -1.45 -16.80 22.58
CA VAL A 142 -1.18 -16.70 21.13
C VAL A 142 0.20 -16.13 20.91
N LEU A 143 0.98 -16.83 20.08
CA LEU A 143 2.34 -16.50 19.68
C LEU A 143 2.41 -16.33 18.17
N GLY A 144 3.30 -15.45 17.69
CA GLY A 144 3.53 -15.25 16.26
C GLY A 144 4.82 -14.51 15.97
N ASP A 145 5.15 -14.43 14.69
CA ASP A 145 6.29 -13.70 14.14
C ASP A 145 5.87 -12.52 13.24
N GLY A 146 4.59 -12.16 13.25
CA GLY A 146 3.99 -11.14 12.39
C GLY A 146 3.65 -11.60 10.98
N THR A 147 3.97 -12.85 10.61
CA THR A 147 3.73 -13.38 9.25
C THR A 147 2.70 -14.49 9.20
N GLY A 148 2.52 -15.22 10.31
CA GLY A 148 1.51 -16.26 10.45
C GLY A 148 0.29 -15.76 11.23
N GLU A 149 -0.86 -16.45 11.12
CA GLU A 149 -2.11 -16.06 11.74
C GLU A 149 -2.79 -17.20 12.51
N VAL A 150 -3.42 -16.86 13.63
CA VAL A 150 -4.29 -17.75 14.41
C VAL A 150 -5.73 -17.30 14.22
N MET A 151 -6.58 -18.14 13.62
CA MET A 151 -8.00 -17.85 13.38
C MET A 151 -8.87 -18.57 14.40
N LEU A 152 -9.73 -17.83 15.08
CA LEU A 152 -10.76 -18.31 15.99
C LEU A 152 -12.12 -17.99 15.35
N ASN A 153 -12.84 -19.00 14.84
CA ASN A 153 -14.08 -18.83 14.10
C ASN A 153 -15.32 -19.20 14.88
N ASN A 154 -15.16 -19.65 16.13
CA ASN A 154 -16.23 -20.17 16.95
C ASN A 154 -16.09 -19.76 18.42
N LEU A 155 -16.91 -20.33 19.28
CA LEU A 155 -16.94 -20.06 20.71
C LEU A 155 -15.67 -20.54 21.43
N VAL A 156 -15.08 -19.69 22.25
CA VAL A 156 -13.95 -19.98 23.14
C VAL A 156 -14.35 -19.68 24.57
N ASN A 157 -14.40 -20.70 25.42
CA ASN A 157 -14.87 -20.62 26.80
C ASN A 157 -13.87 -21.15 27.82
N GLY A 158 -14.10 -20.76 29.09
CA GLY A 158 -13.33 -21.27 30.23
C GLY A 158 -11.91 -20.72 30.36
N VAL A 159 -11.62 -19.66 29.62
CA VAL A 159 -10.30 -19.02 29.61
C VAL A 159 -10.11 -18.14 30.85
N ASN A 160 -9.09 -18.43 31.65
CA ASN A 160 -8.67 -17.57 32.75
C ASN A 160 -7.94 -16.32 32.19
N ARG A 161 -6.93 -16.53 31.37
CA ARG A 161 -6.14 -15.44 30.78
C ARG A 161 -5.98 -15.64 29.28
N PHE A 162 -6.39 -14.65 28.50
CA PHE A 162 -6.13 -14.58 27.07
C PHE A 162 -4.93 -13.65 26.83
N ASN A 163 -3.80 -14.22 26.47
CA ASN A 163 -2.52 -13.51 26.32
C ASN A 163 -2.10 -13.47 24.85
N LEU A 164 -2.11 -12.29 24.26
CA LEU A 164 -1.62 -12.01 22.92
C LEU A 164 -0.20 -11.43 23.02
N THR A 165 0.80 -12.15 22.54
CA THR A 165 2.19 -11.70 22.61
C THR A 165 2.59 -10.82 21.44
N SER A 166 3.67 -10.08 21.60
CA SER A 166 4.23 -9.23 20.53
C SER A 166 4.50 -10.05 19.26
N GLY A 167 4.07 -9.52 18.12
CA GLY A 167 4.12 -10.20 16.82
C GLY A 167 3.04 -11.26 16.61
N SER A 168 2.13 -11.51 17.56
CA SER A 168 0.99 -12.38 17.32
C SER A 168 -0.05 -11.68 16.44
N VAL A 169 -0.64 -12.46 15.50
CA VAL A 169 -1.78 -12.05 14.69
C VAL A 169 -2.93 -13.00 14.98
N THR A 170 -3.95 -12.48 15.66
CA THR A 170 -5.16 -13.23 16.00
C THR A 170 -6.31 -12.74 15.16
N HIS A 171 -6.99 -13.65 14.47
CA HIS A 171 -8.15 -13.35 13.63
C HIS A 171 -9.41 -13.90 14.27
N LEU A 172 -10.38 -13.04 14.57
CA LEU A 172 -11.69 -13.43 15.07
C LEU A 172 -12.69 -13.42 13.91
N GLY A 173 -13.21 -14.60 13.58
CA GLY A 173 -14.27 -14.74 12.59
C GLY A 173 -15.56 -14.08 13.06
N LYS A 174 -16.45 -13.72 12.14
CA LYS A 174 -17.70 -12.99 12.42
C LYS A 174 -18.65 -13.62 13.46
N ASN A 175 -18.51 -14.91 13.69
CA ASN A 175 -19.30 -15.65 14.70
C ASN A 175 -18.48 -16.02 15.95
N ALA A 176 -17.22 -15.60 16.02
CA ALA A 176 -16.37 -15.91 17.16
C ALA A 176 -16.81 -15.15 18.40
N VAL A 177 -16.93 -15.86 19.52
CA VAL A 177 -17.13 -15.26 20.84
C VAL A 177 -16.07 -15.82 21.78
N VAL A 178 -15.24 -14.95 22.34
CA VAL A 178 -14.15 -15.32 23.25
C VAL A 178 -14.49 -14.84 24.66
N ASN A 179 -14.80 -15.77 25.58
CA ASN A 179 -15.16 -15.48 26.96
C ASN A 179 -13.95 -15.74 27.87
N VAL A 180 -13.45 -14.69 28.56
CA VAL A 180 -12.21 -14.73 29.35
C VAL A 180 -12.37 -14.01 30.68
N GLN A 181 -11.52 -14.34 31.66
CA GLN A 181 -11.39 -13.51 32.88
C GLN A 181 -10.52 -12.28 32.58
N ASP A 182 -9.29 -12.49 32.07
CA ASP A 182 -8.36 -11.42 31.76
C ASP A 182 -8.00 -11.41 30.28
N TYR A 183 -7.92 -10.22 29.68
CA TYR A 183 -7.34 -9.97 28.36
C TYR A 183 -6.03 -9.20 28.53
N ILE A 184 -4.93 -9.73 27.99
CA ILE A 184 -3.61 -9.10 28.07
C ILE A 184 -2.97 -9.13 26.68
N ALA A 185 -2.57 -7.96 26.18
CA ALA A 185 -1.91 -7.83 24.89
C ALA A 185 -0.58 -7.08 25.01
N ASP A 186 0.44 -7.54 24.30
CA ASP A 186 1.73 -6.87 24.18
C ASP A 186 1.99 -6.55 22.70
N ASN A 187 1.55 -5.36 22.26
CA ASN A 187 1.67 -4.91 20.86
C ASN A 187 1.25 -5.99 19.84
N ALA A 188 0.10 -6.57 20.08
CA ALA A 188 -0.46 -7.64 19.27
C ALA A 188 -1.38 -7.08 18.17
N THR A 189 -1.62 -7.88 17.13
CA THR A 189 -2.59 -7.55 16.08
C THR A 189 -3.83 -8.41 16.21
N LEU A 190 -5.00 -7.77 16.26
CA LEU A 190 -6.30 -8.41 16.28
C LEU A 190 -7.04 -8.09 14.97
N TRP A 191 -7.29 -9.11 14.16
CA TRP A 191 -8.17 -9.01 13.00
C TRP A 191 -9.60 -9.35 13.40
N LEU A 192 -10.55 -8.54 12.98
CA LEU A 192 -11.97 -8.77 13.22
C LEU A 192 -12.67 -8.94 11.87
N ASP A 193 -13.29 -10.10 11.65
CA ASP A 193 -14.24 -10.25 10.55
C ASP A 193 -15.56 -9.60 10.93
N MET A 194 -16.07 -8.79 10.03
CA MET A 194 -17.34 -8.09 10.18
C MET A 194 -18.19 -8.28 8.94
N ALA A 195 -19.45 -8.63 9.11
CA ALA A 195 -20.43 -8.68 8.05
C ALA A 195 -21.59 -7.75 8.37
N VAL A 196 -21.98 -6.91 7.42
CA VAL A 196 -23.15 -6.03 7.52
C VAL A 196 -24.27 -6.62 6.68
N ASP A 197 -25.39 -6.90 7.32
CA ASP A 197 -26.61 -7.27 6.60
C ASP A 197 -27.25 -6.00 6.02
N ARG A 198 -27.29 -5.92 4.69
CA ARG A 198 -27.82 -4.76 3.95
C ARG A 198 -29.29 -4.48 4.18
N GLU A 199 -30.07 -5.49 4.58
CA GLU A 199 -31.52 -5.34 4.75
C GLU A 199 -31.90 -4.93 6.18
N SER A 200 -31.18 -5.43 7.19
CA SER A 200 -31.49 -5.22 8.61
C SER A 200 -30.57 -4.26 9.33
N GLU A 201 -29.49 -3.80 8.67
CA GLU A 201 -28.40 -2.99 9.25
C GLU A 201 -27.71 -3.66 10.45
N ASN A 202 -27.96 -4.96 10.67
CA ASN A 202 -27.31 -5.71 11.74
C ASN A 202 -25.86 -6.03 11.37
N VAL A 203 -24.98 -5.78 12.33
CA VAL A 203 -23.56 -6.09 12.20
C VAL A 203 -23.26 -7.38 12.96
N GLN A 204 -22.66 -8.36 12.27
CA GLN A 204 -22.08 -9.55 12.86
C GLN A 204 -20.56 -9.41 12.87
N ASN A 205 -19.94 -9.56 14.01
CA ASN A 205 -18.49 -9.48 14.17
C ASN A 205 -18.01 -10.37 15.31
N GLY A 206 -16.71 -10.67 15.31
CA GLY A 206 -16.04 -11.32 16.44
C GLY A 206 -16.13 -10.47 17.70
N LEU A 207 -16.38 -11.09 18.85
CA LEU A 207 -16.58 -10.42 20.14
C LEU A 207 -15.73 -11.06 21.24
N ILE A 208 -15.10 -10.21 22.06
CA ILE A 208 -14.39 -10.62 23.28
C ILE A 208 -15.16 -10.13 24.50
N ASN A 209 -15.55 -11.05 25.38
CA ASN A 209 -16.15 -10.73 26.67
C ASN A 209 -15.11 -10.96 27.77
N VAL A 210 -14.80 -9.93 28.55
CA VAL A 210 -13.82 -9.95 29.64
C VAL A 210 -14.52 -9.71 30.96
N ALA A 211 -14.32 -10.64 31.91
CA ALA A 211 -14.97 -10.54 33.21
C ALA A 211 -14.19 -9.70 34.22
N GLN A 212 -12.86 -9.58 34.07
CA GLN A 212 -11.99 -8.87 35.03
C GLN A 212 -11.14 -7.82 34.31
N ASP A 213 -9.88 -8.16 33.92
CA ASP A 213 -8.89 -7.18 33.50
C ASP A 213 -8.72 -7.09 31.99
N VAL A 214 -8.58 -5.85 31.46
CA VAL A 214 -8.16 -5.59 30.09
C VAL A 214 -6.89 -4.73 30.13
N GLN A 215 -5.79 -5.25 29.58
CA GLN A 215 -4.48 -4.59 29.68
C GLN A 215 -3.69 -4.66 28.36
N GLY A 216 -2.88 -3.61 28.11
CA GLY A 216 -1.88 -3.56 27.05
C GLY A 216 -2.36 -3.01 25.72
N ASN A 217 -1.53 -3.12 24.70
CA ASN A 217 -1.72 -2.46 23.41
C ASN A 217 -2.12 -3.46 22.32
N THR A 218 -3.17 -3.13 21.58
CA THR A 218 -3.69 -3.95 20.47
C THR A 218 -3.94 -3.11 19.24
N THR A 219 -3.36 -3.50 18.11
CA THR A 219 -3.74 -2.95 16.80
C THR A 219 -4.90 -3.75 16.24
N VAL A 220 -6.03 -3.10 16.03
CA VAL A 220 -7.23 -3.71 15.46
C VAL A 220 -7.25 -3.48 13.95
N ILE A 221 -7.40 -4.55 13.18
CA ILE A 221 -7.63 -4.50 11.74
C ILE A 221 -8.98 -5.14 11.47
N VAL A 222 -9.81 -4.49 10.70
CA VAL A 222 -11.17 -4.97 10.41
C VAL A 222 -11.26 -5.44 8.97
N ASN A 223 -11.67 -6.68 8.79
CA ASN A 223 -12.01 -7.24 7.49
C ASN A 223 -13.54 -7.22 7.34
N ALA A 224 -14.06 -6.20 6.64
CA ALA A 224 -15.48 -6.00 6.50
C ALA A 224 -16.01 -6.54 5.16
N GLU A 225 -17.01 -7.40 5.22
CA GLU A 225 -17.82 -7.74 4.04
C GLU A 225 -18.75 -6.55 3.75
N ASN A 226 -18.67 -5.96 2.55
CA ASN A 226 -19.44 -4.78 2.12
C ASN A 226 -19.20 -3.51 2.97
N PRO A 227 -17.95 -3.03 3.08
CA PRO A 227 -17.60 -1.88 3.91
C PRO A 227 -18.26 -0.56 3.47
N ASP A 228 -18.70 -0.47 2.22
CA ASP A 228 -19.43 0.65 1.62
C ASP A 228 -20.83 0.86 2.20
N THR A 229 -21.39 -0.15 2.85
CA THR A 229 -22.72 -0.07 3.50
C THR A 229 -22.64 0.29 4.98
N TYR A 230 -21.44 0.36 5.54
CA TYR A 230 -21.22 0.65 6.94
C TYR A 230 -21.11 2.16 7.19
N GLU A 231 -22.23 2.85 7.29
CA GLU A 231 -22.30 4.30 7.54
C GLU A 231 -22.16 4.66 9.03
N GLY A 232 -21.21 4.04 9.74
CA GLY A 232 -20.80 4.48 11.07
C GLY A 232 -21.69 4.04 12.22
N ALA A 233 -22.35 2.89 12.11
CA ALA A 233 -22.95 2.24 13.27
C ALA A 233 -21.85 1.81 14.26
N LEU A 234 -21.98 2.18 15.52
CA LEU A 234 -21.07 1.75 16.58
C LEU A 234 -21.16 0.23 16.75
N THR A 235 -20.03 -0.46 16.56
CA THR A 235 -19.94 -1.91 16.64
C THR A 235 -19.04 -2.33 17.79
N ALA A 236 -19.63 -2.98 18.81
CA ALA A 236 -18.87 -3.49 19.95
C ALA A 236 -17.98 -4.68 19.52
N PHE A 237 -16.71 -4.67 19.87
CA PHE A 237 -15.79 -5.78 19.65
C PHE A 237 -15.17 -6.34 20.94
N LEU A 238 -15.24 -5.59 22.05
CA LEU A 238 -14.84 -6.04 23.37
C LEU A 238 -15.76 -5.46 24.43
N ASN A 239 -16.26 -6.34 25.31
CA ASN A 239 -17.03 -5.98 26.49
C ASN A 239 -16.24 -6.34 27.75
N ALA A 240 -15.94 -5.38 28.61
CA ALA A 240 -15.32 -5.60 29.91
C ALA A 240 -16.29 -5.28 31.03
N GLN A 241 -16.42 -6.17 32.02
CA GLN A 241 -17.33 -5.97 33.16
C GLN A 241 -16.73 -5.03 34.22
N ASN A 242 -15.40 -4.89 34.28
CA ASN A 242 -14.72 -4.05 35.25
C ASN A 242 -14.17 -2.77 34.59
N ASP A 243 -14.75 -1.63 34.96
CA ASP A 243 -14.42 -0.33 34.36
C ASP A 243 -13.06 0.22 34.76
N ASP A 244 -12.64 0.02 36.01
CA ASP A 244 -11.42 0.61 36.55
C ASP A 244 -10.14 0.05 35.88
N LEU A 245 -10.14 -1.22 35.51
CA LEU A 245 -8.99 -1.91 34.92
C LEU A 245 -8.92 -1.82 33.41
N ALA A 246 -10.06 -1.62 32.75
CA ALA A 246 -10.11 -1.42 31.30
C ALA A 246 -9.43 -0.10 30.83
N THR A 247 -9.14 0.82 31.74
CA THR A 247 -8.37 2.04 31.45
C THR A 247 -6.88 1.78 31.18
N MET A 248 -6.37 0.58 31.46
CA MET A 248 -4.97 0.19 31.24
C MET A 248 -4.73 -0.37 29.83
N SER A 249 -5.75 -0.42 29.00
CA SER A 249 -5.66 -0.91 27.62
C SER A 249 -5.68 0.23 26.61
N ASP A 250 -4.96 0.02 25.50
CA ASP A 250 -4.95 0.89 24.34
C ASP A 250 -5.27 0.07 23.09
N PHE A 251 -6.34 0.46 22.38
CA PHE A 251 -6.76 -0.14 21.13
C PHE A 251 -6.63 0.88 20.00
N ASN A 252 -5.74 0.61 19.07
CA ASN A 252 -5.56 1.43 17.88
C ASN A 252 -6.18 0.73 16.68
N VAL A 253 -7.12 1.37 16.00
CA VAL A 253 -7.63 0.83 14.74
C VAL A 253 -6.64 1.15 13.63
N GLY A 254 -6.00 0.12 13.11
CA GLY A 254 -5.05 0.26 12.00
C GLY A 254 -5.76 0.51 10.68
N ARG A 255 -6.62 -0.42 10.26
CA ARG A 255 -7.40 -0.34 9.02
C ARG A 255 -8.72 -1.09 9.13
N VAL A 256 -9.71 -0.62 8.35
CA VAL A 256 -10.91 -1.37 8.03
C VAL A 256 -10.85 -1.74 6.56
N ALA A 257 -10.76 -3.04 6.26
CA ALA A 257 -10.61 -3.53 4.90
C ALA A 257 -11.72 -3.03 3.99
N GLY A 258 -11.34 -2.52 2.82
CA GLY A 258 -12.26 -1.91 1.86
C GLY A 258 -12.79 -0.52 2.25
N SER A 259 -12.70 -0.07 3.50
CA SER A 259 -13.15 1.26 3.91
C SER A 259 -12.12 2.34 3.50
N PRO A 260 -12.54 3.42 2.85
CA PRO A 260 -11.66 4.54 2.51
C PRO A 260 -11.39 5.49 3.68
N TYR A 261 -12.00 5.23 4.84
CA TYR A 261 -11.96 6.12 5.99
C TYR A 261 -11.11 5.56 7.13
N MET A 262 -10.64 6.44 8.01
CA MET A 262 -10.06 6.08 9.30
C MET A 262 -11.14 5.70 10.29
N TRP A 263 -10.79 4.81 11.20
CA TRP A 263 -11.64 4.33 12.29
C TRP A 263 -10.89 4.40 13.60
N ASP A 264 -11.63 4.64 14.67
CA ASP A 264 -11.13 4.68 16.03
C ASP A 264 -11.77 3.58 16.89
N ALA A 265 -11.05 3.16 17.90
CA ALA A 265 -11.60 2.37 19.00
C ALA A 265 -12.07 3.33 20.09
N VAL A 266 -13.36 3.39 20.33
CA VAL A 266 -13.98 4.31 21.30
C VAL A 266 -14.57 3.54 22.45
N ARG A 267 -14.21 3.92 23.67
CA ARG A 267 -14.71 3.30 24.89
C ARG A 267 -16.06 3.91 25.31
N ASN A 268 -16.99 3.08 25.72
CA ASN A 268 -18.32 3.48 26.25
C ASN A 268 -19.05 4.51 25.37
N ALA A 269 -19.01 4.30 24.07
CA ALA A 269 -19.56 5.24 23.09
C ALA A 269 -21.09 5.41 23.18
N ARG A 270 -21.80 4.50 23.86
CA ARG A 270 -23.26 4.58 24.08
C ARG A 270 -23.64 5.05 25.48
N GLY A 271 -22.67 5.52 26.30
CA GLY A 271 -22.90 6.04 27.63
C GLY A 271 -23.17 4.94 28.67
N GLU A 272 -22.51 3.78 28.54
CA GLU A 272 -22.56 2.71 29.52
C GLU A 272 -22.11 3.21 30.90
N GLU A 273 -22.94 3.00 31.94
CA GLU A 273 -22.63 3.39 33.32
C GLU A 273 -21.87 2.29 34.06
N ASP A 274 -22.10 1.02 33.72
CA ASP A 274 -21.48 -0.14 34.32
C ASP A 274 -20.58 -0.88 33.31
N GLY A 275 -19.28 -1.04 33.62
CA GLY A 275 -18.33 -1.73 32.78
C GLY A 275 -17.74 -0.86 31.68
N SER A 276 -17.01 -1.47 30.74
CA SER A 276 -16.38 -0.81 29.61
C SER A 276 -16.58 -1.59 28.35
N THR A 277 -17.22 -0.98 27.38
CA THR A 277 -17.39 -1.55 26.05
C THR A 277 -16.56 -0.75 25.05
N TRP A 278 -15.77 -1.45 24.24
CA TRP A 278 -15.01 -0.87 23.15
C TRP A 278 -15.72 -1.06 21.83
N TYR A 279 -15.91 0.05 21.12
CA TYR A 279 -16.61 0.12 19.85
C TYR A 279 -15.66 0.55 18.73
N LEU A 280 -15.93 0.05 17.53
CA LEU A 280 -15.39 0.62 16.30
C LEU A 280 -16.25 1.81 15.89
N ALA A 281 -15.65 2.96 15.62
CA ALA A 281 -16.30 4.18 15.17
C ALA A 281 -15.53 4.83 14.04
N LEU A 282 -16.21 5.52 13.11
CA LEU A 282 -15.55 6.36 12.10
C LEU A 282 -14.85 7.54 12.77
N SER A 283 -13.58 7.74 12.46
CA SER A 283 -12.83 8.91 12.91
C SER A 283 -13.42 10.19 12.34
N GLY A 284 -13.57 11.21 13.18
CA GLY A 284 -14.06 12.51 12.77
C GLY A 284 -15.58 12.65 12.63
N ARG A 285 -16.37 11.58 12.81
CA ARG A 285 -17.84 11.68 12.93
C ARG A 285 -18.24 11.96 14.37
N GLU A 286 -19.16 12.92 14.58
CA GLU A 286 -19.82 13.07 15.87
C GLU A 286 -20.55 11.77 16.22
N ASN A 287 -20.22 11.20 17.36
CA ASN A 287 -21.05 10.14 17.94
C ASN A 287 -22.42 10.74 18.26
N PRO A 288 -23.53 10.26 17.67
CA PRO A 288 -24.85 10.82 17.93
C PRO A 288 -25.27 10.72 19.40
N ASP A 289 -24.62 9.86 20.18
CA ASP A 289 -24.88 9.66 21.62
C ASP A 289 -23.87 10.41 22.51
N TYR A 290 -22.83 11.05 21.93
CA TYR A 290 -21.84 11.84 22.65
C TYR A 290 -22.17 13.32 22.55
N THR A 291 -22.59 13.94 23.62
CA THR A 291 -22.87 15.36 23.72
C THR A 291 -21.56 16.16 23.86
N ASP A 292 -20.76 16.25 22.82
CA ASP A 292 -19.68 17.22 22.74
C ASP A 292 -20.28 18.60 22.40
N PRO A 293 -19.99 19.66 23.18
CA PRO A 293 -20.53 21.00 22.93
C PRO A 293 -19.97 21.72 21.68
N ASN A 294 -19.15 21.07 20.86
CA ASN A 294 -18.61 21.68 19.64
C ASN A 294 -19.21 21.06 18.36
N PRO A 295 -20.30 21.64 17.82
CA PRO A 295 -21.06 21.05 16.71
C PRO A 295 -20.45 21.40 15.36
N ASN A 296 -19.20 21.07 15.10
CA ASN A 296 -18.72 21.09 13.72
C ASN A 296 -19.03 19.72 13.12
N PRO A 297 -19.86 19.59 12.05
CA PRO A 297 -20.12 18.30 11.44
C PRO A 297 -18.79 17.73 10.94
N SER A 298 -18.18 16.87 11.72
CA SER A 298 -16.92 16.25 11.42
C SER A 298 -17.12 15.34 10.20
N ARG A 299 -16.52 15.69 9.08
CA ARG A 299 -16.46 14.82 7.92
C ARG A 299 -15.54 13.64 8.25
N PRO A 300 -15.82 12.43 7.72
CA PRO A 300 -14.94 11.30 7.97
C PRO A 300 -13.52 11.59 7.46
N ILE A 301 -12.54 11.18 8.24
CA ILE A 301 -11.11 11.32 7.90
C ILE A 301 -10.74 10.21 6.91
N TYR A 302 -10.14 10.57 5.79
CA TYR A 302 -9.67 9.62 4.80
C TYR A 302 -8.45 8.85 5.31
N ALA A 303 -8.40 7.57 4.98
CA ALA A 303 -7.22 6.74 5.24
C ALA A 303 -5.98 7.26 4.47
N PRO A 304 -4.75 7.08 5.00
CA PRO A 304 -3.54 7.68 4.42
C PRO A 304 -3.30 7.33 2.96
N GLU A 305 -3.62 6.10 2.53
CA GLU A 305 -3.46 5.65 1.14
C GLU A 305 -4.34 6.40 0.15
N ILE A 306 -5.45 7.01 0.60
CA ILE A 306 -6.37 7.75 -0.26
C ILE A 306 -5.68 8.95 -0.93
N ALA A 307 -4.77 9.62 -0.22
CA ALA A 307 -3.98 10.71 -0.77
C ALA A 307 -3.13 10.26 -1.96
N ALA A 308 -2.44 9.11 -1.83
CA ALA A 308 -1.66 8.52 -2.91
C ALA A 308 -2.54 8.08 -4.08
N TYR A 309 -3.69 7.45 -3.83
CA TYR A 309 -4.59 7.03 -4.91
C TYR A 309 -5.17 8.22 -5.66
N ALA A 310 -5.61 9.27 -4.95
CA ALA A 310 -6.12 10.50 -5.55
C ALA A 310 -5.05 11.23 -6.39
N GLY A 311 -3.78 11.23 -5.93
CA GLY A 311 -2.65 11.88 -6.60
C GLY A 311 -1.91 11.00 -7.61
N MET A 312 -2.27 9.73 -7.80
CA MET A 312 -1.51 8.77 -8.59
C MET A 312 -1.32 9.17 -10.05
N GLN A 313 -2.38 9.63 -10.72
CA GLN A 313 -2.28 10.08 -12.10
C GLN A 313 -1.38 11.32 -12.25
N GLN A 314 -1.35 12.17 -11.24
CA GLN A 314 -0.47 13.33 -11.20
C GLN A 314 0.99 12.92 -11.04
N ALA A 315 1.28 12.00 -10.11
CA ALA A 315 2.62 11.44 -9.93
C ALA A 315 3.14 10.79 -11.22
N ALA A 316 2.28 9.99 -11.88
CA ALA A 316 2.61 9.33 -13.13
C ALA A 316 2.91 10.32 -14.27
N LEU A 317 2.14 11.42 -14.35
CA LEU A 317 2.33 12.46 -15.37
C LEU A 317 3.64 13.23 -15.13
N GLU A 318 3.89 13.68 -13.89
CA GLU A 318 5.08 14.47 -13.53
C GLU A 318 6.37 13.68 -13.79
N GLN A 319 6.40 12.36 -13.57
CA GLN A 319 7.58 11.53 -13.79
C GLN A 319 8.17 11.68 -15.19
N ASN A 320 7.35 11.88 -16.19
CA ASN A 320 7.77 11.87 -17.58
C ASN A 320 7.58 13.24 -18.29
N ARG A 321 7.21 14.27 -17.54
CA ARG A 321 6.93 15.60 -18.08
C ARG A 321 8.13 16.24 -18.76
N SER A 322 9.33 16.02 -18.22
CA SER A 322 10.59 16.60 -18.73
C SER A 322 11.18 15.90 -19.96
N ILE A 323 10.62 14.79 -20.46
CA ILE A 323 11.21 13.99 -21.55
C ILE A 323 11.42 14.79 -22.83
N SER A 324 10.43 15.58 -23.28
CA SER A 324 10.57 16.39 -24.49
C SER A 324 11.67 17.45 -24.33
N GLY A 325 11.84 18.01 -23.13
CA GLY A 325 12.94 18.93 -22.80
C GLY A 325 14.31 18.25 -22.84
N SER A 326 14.43 16.99 -22.37
CA SER A 326 15.66 16.21 -22.48
C SER A 326 16.05 15.97 -23.95
N VAL A 327 15.08 15.66 -24.82
CA VAL A 327 15.32 15.53 -26.25
C VAL A 327 15.72 16.88 -26.88
N GLU A 328 15.07 17.99 -26.52
CA GLU A 328 15.44 19.33 -26.99
C GLU A 328 16.88 19.67 -26.63
N ARG A 329 17.29 19.47 -25.36
CA ARG A 329 18.66 19.71 -24.89
C ARG A 329 19.69 18.82 -25.59
N GLY A 330 19.40 17.51 -25.73
CA GLY A 330 20.26 16.58 -26.47
C GLY A 330 20.48 16.96 -27.93
N LEU A 331 19.47 17.59 -28.56
CA LEU A 331 19.56 18.05 -29.95
C LEU A 331 19.95 19.52 -30.09
N SER A 332 20.14 20.23 -28.98
CA SER A 332 20.40 21.68 -29.00
C SER A 332 21.79 22.02 -29.54
N SER A 333 22.80 21.16 -29.38
CA SER A 333 24.15 21.41 -29.93
C SER A 333 24.12 21.36 -31.44
N GLU A 334 23.89 22.50 -32.05
CA GLU A 334 24.22 22.73 -33.44
C GLU A 334 25.68 23.11 -33.47
N LYS A 335 26.51 22.08 -33.57
CA LYS A 335 27.91 22.09 -33.90
C LYS A 335 28.86 23.07 -33.21
N SER A 336 29.94 22.53 -32.72
CA SER A 336 31.19 23.24 -32.68
C SER A 336 31.48 23.90 -34.05
N ILE A 337 31.28 25.19 -34.13
CA ILE A 337 31.91 25.97 -35.16
C ILE A 337 33.38 25.88 -34.80
N ALA A 338 34.18 25.23 -35.65
CA ALA A 338 35.62 25.32 -35.54
C ALA A 338 35.98 26.81 -35.65
N CYS A 339 36.37 27.45 -34.55
CA CYS A 339 36.93 28.79 -34.59
C CYS A 339 38.31 28.70 -35.22
N TYR A 340 38.49 29.20 -36.43
CA TYR A 340 39.80 29.52 -36.94
C TYR A 340 40.30 30.83 -36.33
N GLU A 341 41.60 30.93 -36.05
CA GLU A 341 42.26 31.93 -35.20
C GLU A 341 42.05 33.41 -35.56
N GLU A 342 41.38 33.80 -36.64
CA GLU A 342 41.22 35.21 -37.02
C GLU A 342 39.77 35.73 -37.17
N SER A 343 38.80 34.89 -37.16
CA SER A 343 37.38 35.32 -37.09
C SER A 343 36.49 34.11 -36.82
N CYS A 344 35.47 34.24 -35.98
CA CYS A 344 34.34 33.29 -35.91
C CYS A 344 33.58 33.30 -37.25
N GLY A 345 34.23 32.81 -38.30
CA GLY A 345 33.64 32.62 -39.62
C GLY A 345 32.84 31.33 -39.64
N VAL A 346 31.65 31.41 -40.22
CA VAL A 346 30.79 30.25 -40.45
C VAL A 346 31.51 29.31 -41.42
N ALA A 347 32.18 28.28 -40.88
CA ALA A 347 32.63 27.18 -41.72
C ALA A 347 31.37 26.44 -42.22
N GLU A 348 31.39 26.07 -43.50
CA GLU A 348 30.32 25.29 -44.11
C GLU A 348 30.14 23.98 -43.33
N LEU A 349 29.01 23.87 -42.66
CA LEU A 349 28.76 22.83 -41.68
C LEU A 349 28.48 21.50 -42.39
N ILE A 350 29.41 20.56 -42.38
CA ILE A 350 29.11 19.18 -42.78
C ILE A 350 28.15 18.60 -41.77
N PRO A 351 26.93 18.19 -42.19
CA PRO A 351 25.97 17.61 -41.28
C PRO A 351 26.52 16.34 -40.62
N GLN A 352 26.60 16.32 -39.31
CA GLN A 352 27.09 15.17 -38.54
C GLN A 352 25.96 14.57 -37.75
N LYS A 353 25.92 13.23 -37.70
CA LYS A 353 25.03 12.49 -36.80
C LYS A 353 25.56 12.59 -35.38
N LYS A 354 24.68 12.43 -34.40
CA LYS A 354 25.02 12.52 -32.99
C LYS A 354 24.48 11.34 -32.19
N VAL A 355 25.23 11.01 -31.15
CA VAL A 355 24.69 10.32 -29.97
C VAL A 355 24.67 11.32 -28.84
N TRP A 356 23.65 11.30 -28.05
CA TRP A 356 23.52 12.23 -26.94
C TRP A 356 22.97 11.51 -25.68
N PHE A 357 23.30 12.09 -24.53
CA PHE A 357 22.89 11.62 -23.22
C PHE A 357 22.50 12.82 -22.37
N ASP A 358 21.39 12.69 -21.62
CA ASP A 358 20.84 13.69 -20.69
C ASP A 358 20.52 13.01 -19.37
N ALA A 359 21.06 13.52 -18.27
CA ALA A 359 20.72 13.13 -16.91
C ALA A 359 19.87 14.25 -16.30
N THR A 360 18.78 13.88 -15.64
CA THR A 360 17.80 14.80 -15.07
C THR A 360 17.58 14.49 -13.59
N TYR A 361 17.51 15.54 -12.78
CA TYR A 361 16.95 15.53 -11.45
C TYR A 361 15.86 16.59 -11.38
N GLU A 362 14.69 16.23 -10.84
CA GLU A 362 13.55 17.13 -10.67
C GLU A 362 12.97 16.94 -9.27
N SER A 363 12.66 18.05 -8.59
CA SER A 363 11.91 18.08 -7.34
C SER A 363 10.72 18.99 -7.53
N ALA A 364 9.53 18.50 -7.20
CA ALA A 364 8.28 19.23 -7.39
C ALA A 364 7.38 19.15 -6.16
N GLU A 365 6.66 20.22 -5.91
CA GLU A 365 5.64 20.32 -4.87
C GLU A 365 4.31 20.70 -5.50
N LEU A 366 3.25 19.98 -5.12
CA LEU A 366 1.89 20.18 -5.62
C LEU A 366 0.90 20.04 -4.47
N ASP A 367 -0.06 20.96 -4.38
CA ASP A 367 -1.00 21.06 -3.26
C ASP A 367 -2.40 20.47 -3.55
N SER A 368 -2.66 19.92 -4.73
CA SER A 368 -3.99 19.41 -5.12
C SER A 368 -3.87 18.27 -6.14
N PRO A 369 -4.64 17.16 -6.02
CA PRO A 369 -5.77 16.88 -5.12
C PRO A 369 -5.35 16.47 -3.70
N ALA A 370 -4.06 16.17 -3.50
CA ALA A 370 -3.41 15.92 -2.22
C ALA A 370 -2.04 16.58 -2.26
N ASP A 371 -1.54 17.03 -1.12
CA ASP A 371 -0.21 17.62 -1.04
C ASP A 371 0.83 16.55 -1.40
N MET A 372 1.59 16.80 -2.45
CA MET A 372 2.56 15.87 -3.00
C MET A 372 3.94 16.54 -3.10
N GLU A 373 4.94 15.90 -2.54
CA GLU A 373 6.35 16.19 -2.78
C GLU A 373 6.95 15.09 -3.69
N ALA A 374 7.59 15.49 -4.77
CA ALA A 374 8.15 14.58 -5.76
C ALA A 374 9.67 14.76 -5.90
N ASP A 375 10.38 13.65 -5.88
CA ASP A 375 11.80 13.54 -6.24
C ASP A 375 11.95 12.58 -7.42
N ILE A 376 12.36 13.11 -8.58
CA ILE A 376 12.47 12.35 -9.83
C ILE A 376 13.91 12.38 -10.34
N LYS A 377 14.45 11.22 -10.64
CA LYS A 377 15.79 11.05 -11.24
C LYS A 377 15.67 10.28 -12.54
N GLY A 378 16.47 10.66 -13.52
CA GLY A 378 16.38 9.94 -14.75
C GLY A 378 17.51 10.18 -15.72
N MET A 379 17.49 9.40 -16.77
CA MET A 379 18.41 9.51 -17.89
C MET A 379 17.64 9.34 -19.20
N THR A 380 18.09 10.04 -20.22
CA THR A 380 17.60 9.91 -21.59
C THR A 380 18.80 9.81 -22.51
N ALA A 381 18.79 8.89 -23.44
CA ALA A 381 19.84 8.76 -24.45
C ALA A 381 19.22 8.63 -25.85
N GLY A 382 19.83 9.23 -26.83
CA GLY A 382 19.34 9.16 -28.19
C GLY A 382 20.44 9.16 -29.23
N ALA A 383 20.07 8.79 -30.45
CA ALA A 383 20.98 8.72 -31.59
C ALA A 383 20.27 9.16 -32.89
N ASP A 384 21.00 9.94 -33.70
CA ASP A 384 20.57 10.28 -35.05
C ASP A 384 20.81 9.11 -36.00
N PHE A 385 19.85 8.78 -36.82
CA PHE A 385 20.06 7.88 -37.95
C PHE A 385 20.12 8.64 -39.29
N TYR A 386 19.58 9.86 -39.35
CA TYR A 386 19.66 10.74 -40.50
C TYR A 386 19.92 12.21 -40.11
N ASN A 387 20.78 12.90 -40.84
CA ASN A 387 21.01 14.34 -40.72
C ASN A 387 21.61 14.87 -42.02
N ASP A 388 20.91 15.78 -42.72
CA ASP A 388 21.38 16.48 -43.95
C ASP A 388 21.64 17.99 -43.73
N GLY A 389 21.58 18.43 -42.48
CA GLY A 389 21.71 19.83 -42.08
C GLY A 389 20.39 20.61 -42.06
N VAL A 390 19.36 20.14 -42.75
CA VAL A 390 18.00 20.69 -42.76
C VAL A 390 17.04 19.78 -41.96
N HIS A 391 17.14 18.49 -42.21
CA HIS A 391 16.32 17.46 -41.59
C HIS A 391 17.20 16.56 -40.72
N ARG A 392 16.76 16.31 -39.51
CA ARG A 392 17.38 15.37 -38.58
C ARG A 392 16.32 14.45 -38.00
N THR A 393 16.58 13.16 -38.03
CA THR A 393 15.72 12.16 -37.42
C THR A 393 16.53 11.20 -36.58
N GLY A 394 15.92 10.72 -35.50
CA GLY A 394 16.56 9.77 -34.60
C GLY A 394 15.58 9.12 -33.66
N VAL A 395 16.12 8.30 -32.77
CA VAL A 395 15.39 7.58 -31.74
C VAL A 395 16.00 7.89 -30.38
N PHE A 396 15.22 7.69 -29.34
CA PHE A 396 15.69 7.84 -27.97
C PHE A 396 15.03 6.81 -27.05
N GLY A 397 15.68 6.54 -25.93
CA GLY A 397 15.16 5.80 -24.78
C GLY A 397 15.34 6.61 -23.52
N ALA A 398 14.44 6.47 -22.59
CA ALA A 398 14.48 7.13 -21.30
C ALA A 398 14.14 6.17 -20.16
N TYR A 399 14.83 6.34 -19.04
CA TYR A 399 14.54 5.72 -17.76
C TYR A 399 14.31 6.81 -16.71
N ARG A 400 13.27 6.67 -15.91
CA ARG A 400 12.97 7.56 -14.79
C ARG A 400 12.65 6.74 -13.54
N ASN A 401 13.10 7.23 -12.40
CA ASN A 401 12.74 6.73 -11.08
C ASN A 401 12.23 7.89 -10.25
N GLY A 402 11.03 7.77 -9.73
CA GLY A 402 10.34 8.79 -8.96
C GLY A 402 9.96 8.30 -7.56
N LYS A 403 10.04 9.21 -6.61
CA LYS A 403 9.52 9.05 -5.26
C LYS A 403 8.56 10.20 -5.01
N TYR A 404 7.35 9.87 -4.59
CA TYR A 404 6.28 10.82 -4.33
C TYR A 404 5.78 10.60 -2.91
N ASP A 405 5.96 11.59 -2.05
CA ASP A 405 5.47 11.58 -0.68
C ASP A 405 4.19 12.40 -0.62
N PHE A 406 3.12 11.79 -0.09
CA PHE A 406 1.83 12.43 0.08
C PHE A 406 1.61 12.68 1.55
N SER A 407 1.42 13.94 1.93
CA SER A 407 1.04 14.32 3.28
C SER A 407 -0.44 14.66 3.33
N GLY A 408 -1.11 14.16 4.36
CA GLY A 408 -2.48 14.53 4.62
C GLY A 408 -2.56 15.93 5.21
N LYS A 409 -2.50 16.99 4.39
CA LYS A 409 -2.81 18.34 4.82
C LYS A 409 -4.28 18.62 4.59
N GLY A 410 -4.97 19.08 5.64
CA GLY A 410 -6.37 19.48 5.61
C GLY A 410 -7.27 18.61 6.46
N ASP A 411 -8.47 19.09 6.74
CA ASP A 411 -9.44 18.52 7.68
C ASP A 411 -10.00 17.13 7.28
N TYR A 412 -9.56 16.58 6.13
CA TYR A 412 -10.12 15.37 5.55
C TYR A 412 -9.16 14.17 5.47
N TYR A 413 -7.87 14.37 5.63
CA TYR A 413 -6.87 13.32 5.54
C TYR A 413 -6.30 12.98 6.92
N ALA A 414 -5.89 11.72 7.10
CA ALA A 414 -5.15 11.33 8.28
C ALA A 414 -3.81 12.10 8.35
N GLU A 415 -3.30 12.32 9.55
CA GLU A 415 -1.96 12.93 9.75
C GLU A 415 -0.82 12.06 9.20
N LEU A 416 -1.06 10.76 9.07
CA LEU A 416 -0.13 9.80 8.47
C LEU A 416 -0.05 9.97 6.96
N GLY A 417 1.15 9.96 6.43
CA GLY A 417 1.43 10.05 5.01
C GLY A 417 1.37 8.71 4.26
N SER A 418 1.45 8.84 2.94
CA SER A 418 1.65 7.70 2.04
C SER A 418 2.69 8.05 0.97
N GLN A 419 3.25 7.03 0.34
CA GLN A 419 4.33 7.18 -0.64
C GLN A 419 4.05 6.34 -1.87
N ILE A 420 4.34 6.92 -3.06
CA ILE A 420 4.45 6.19 -4.31
C ILE A 420 5.93 6.12 -4.70
N LYS A 421 6.41 4.94 -5.05
CA LYS A 421 7.66 4.74 -5.79
C LYS A 421 7.31 4.32 -7.19
N SER A 422 7.98 4.91 -8.17
CA SER A 422 7.66 4.63 -9.56
C SER A 422 8.92 4.52 -10.41
N GLU A 423 8.91 3.54 -11.31
CA GLU A 423 9.94 3.35 -12.32
C GLU A 423 9.31 3.38 -13.70
N SER A 424 9.89 4.12 -14.65
CA SER A 424 9.38 4.17 -16.01
C SER A 424 10.45 3.94 -17.06
N TRP A 425 10.06 3.25 -18.12
CA TRP A 425 10.86 3.00 -19.32
C TRP A 425 10.09 3.49 -20.53
N LEU A 426 10.68 4.41 -21.30
CA LEU A 426 10.05 4.96 -22.48
C LEU A 426 11.00 4.86 -23.67
N GLY A 427 10.39 4.69 -24.83
CA GLY A 427 11.07 4.74 -26.13
C GLY A 427 10.36 5.69 -27.07
N GLY A 428 11.13 6.35 -27.94
CA GLY A 428 10.53 7.32 -28.85
C GLY A 428 11.40 7.65 -30.04
N ALA A 429 10.85 8.50 -30.90
CA ALA A 429 11.50 9.03 -32.07
C ALA A 429 11.36 10.56 -32.12
N TYR A 430 12.30 11.20 -32.75
CA TYR A 430 12.28 12.64 -32.97
C TYR A 430 12.54 13.01 -34.43
N TYR A 431 11.99 14.15 -34.83
CA TYR A 431 12.26 14.81 -36.08
C TYR A 431 12.51 16.28 -35.83
N LYS A 432 13.67 16.79 -36.33
CA LYS A 432 14.05 18.21 -36.29
C LYS A 432 14.19 18.73 -37.72
N PHE A 433 13.52 19.84 -38.00
CA PHE A 433 13.68 20.61 -39.23
C PHE A 433 14.29 21.96 -38.91
N GLY A 434 15.27 22.38 -39.68
CA GLY A 434 15.95 23.69 -39.55
C GLY A 434 16.25 24.32 -40.89
N ARG A 435 15.58 25.46 -41.21
CA ARG A 435 15.83 26.22 -42.43
C ARG A 435 15.49 27.69 -42.26
N ASN A 436 16.32 28.60 -42.77
CA ASN A 436 16.10 30.05 -42.73
C ASN A 436 15.83 30.57 -41.30
N ASN A 437 16.59 30.11 -40.33
CA ASN A 437 16.46 30.43 -38.89
C ASN A 437 15.13 29.91 -38.23
N TRP A 438 14.32 29.20 -38.96
CA TRP A 438 13.18 28.46 -38.39
C TRP A 438 13.64 27.06 -37.93
N LYS A 439 13.08 26.62 -36.82
CA LYS A 439 13.34 25.32 -36.21
C LYS A 439 12.00 24.72 -35.81
N LEU A 440 11.78 23.49 -36.22
CA LEU A 440 10.66 22.68 -35.74
C LEU A 440 11.25 21.40 -35.14
N LEU A 441 10.93 21.12 -33.90
CA LEU A 441 11.24 19.86 -33.24
C LEU A 441 9.96 19.13 -32.90
N THR A 442 9.83 17.87 -33.32
CA THR A 442 8.73 17.01 -32.94
C THR A 442 9.25 15.74 -32.27
N THR A 443 8.52 15.27 -31.26
CA THR A 443 8.82 13.99 -30.61
C THR A 443 7.55 13.14 -30.50
N LEU A 444 7.73 11.83 -30.58
CA LEU A 444 6.71 10.84 -30.29
C LEU A 444 7.32 9.81 -29.35
N TYR A 445 6.61 9.43 -28.30
CA TYR A 445 7.10 8.41 -27.36
C TYR A 445 5.97 7.58 -26.78
N ALA A 446 6.33 6.39 -26.33
CA ALA A 446 5.47 5.52 -25.54
C ALA A 446 6.31 4.81 -24.49
N GLY A 447 5.68 4.44 -23.39
CA GLY A 447 6.36 3.71 -22.34
C GLY A 447 5.46 3.17 -21.28
N LYS A 448 6.05 2.31 -20.46
CA LYS A 448 5.44 1.68 -19.29
C LYS A 448 6.01 2.30 -18.02
N GLN A 449 5.19 2.36 -17.00
CA GLN A 449 5.53 2.84 -15.67
C GLN A 449 4.97 1.87 -14.64
N ASP A 450 5.82 1.38 -13.74
CA ASP A 450 5.45 0.54 -12.60
C ASP A 450 5.36 1.44 -11.36
N MET A 451 4.33 1.29 -10.55
CA MET A 451 4.04 2.17 -9.42
C MET A 451 3.70 1.34 -8.17
N ASP A 452 4.47 1.52 -7.10
CA ASP A 452 4.28 0.88 -5.80
C ASP A 452 3.83 1.92 -4.77
N VAL A 453 2.69 1.67 -4.13
CA VAL A 453 2.14 2.49 -3.06
C VAL A 453 2.38 1.84 -1.71
N LYS A 454 2.69 2.62 -0.70
CA LYS A 454 2.74 2.20 0.69
C LYS A 454 2.40 3.37 1.62
N THR A 455 1.79 3.04 2.75
CA THR A 455 1.57 3.99 3.85
C THR A 455 2.74 4.02 4.82
N ASP A 456 2.90 5.11 5.58
CA ASP A 456 3.99 5.27 6.54
C ASP A 456 3.91 4.26 7.70
N ASP A 457 2.70 3.88 8.11
CA ASP A 457 2.45 2.81 9.08
C ASP A 457 2.66 1.39 8.50
N ARG A 458 2.87 1.28 7.18
CA ARG A 458 3.08 0.03 6.45
C ARG A 458 1.91 -0.96 6.50
N LEU A 459 0.72 -0.51 6.86
CA LEU A 459 -0.46 -1.37 6.92
C LEU A 459 -1.13 -1.53 5.55
N ALA A 460 -1.07 -0.50 4.69
CA ALA A 460 -1.60 -0.59 3.33
C ALA A 460 -0.47 -0.48 2.28
N PHE A 461 -0.53 -1.36 1.28
CA PHE A 461 0.37 -1.36 0.12
C PHE A 461 -0.35 -1.90 -1.11
N ALA A 462 0.00 -1.35 -2.26
CA ALA A 462 -0.55 -1.74 -3.56
C ALA A 462 0.49 -1.54 -4.66
N SER A 463 0.32 -2.23 -5.79
CA SER A 463 1.11 -2.03 -6.99
C SER A 463 0.18 -1.93 -8.19
N THR A 464 0.52 -1.07 -9.16
CA THR A 464 -0.20 -0.93 -10.41
C THR A 464 0.74 -0.53 -11.53
N ASP A 465 0.31 -0.73 -12.76
CA ASP A 465 1.03 -0.39 -13.98
C ASP A 465 0.35 0.79 -14.68
N ALA A 466 1.13 1.59 -15.40
CA ALA A 466 0.61 2.64 -16.26
C ALA A 466 1.28 2.61 -17.64
N MET A 467 0.48 2.92 -18.66
CA MET A 467 0.95 3.15 -20.02
C MET A 467 0.84 4.63 -20.37
N GLN A 468 1.91 5.18 -20.92
CA GLN A 468 1.96 6.58 -21.33
C GLN A 468 2.34 6.71 -22.80
N TYR A 469 1.59 7.57 -23.51
CA TYR A 469 1.84 7.94 -24.90
C TYR A 469 1.97 9.46 -24.98
N GLY A 470 2.96 9.94 -25.68
CA GLY A 470 3.17 11.38 -25.80
C GLY A 470 3.61 11.81 -27.19
N ALA A 471 3.19 13.01 -27.54
CA ALA A 471 3.62 13.72 -28.73
C ALA A 471 3.93 15.17 -28.39
N SER A 472 5.01 15.74 -28.95
CA SER A 472 5.28 17.16 -28.81
C SER A 472 5.72 17.79 -30.13
N ALA A 473 5.48 19.09 -30.25
CA ALA A 473 5.99 19.92 -31.34
C ALA A 473 6.39 21.29 -30.78
N GLU A 474 7.60 21.75 -31.10
CA GLU A 474 8.07 23.11 -30.78
C GLU A 474 8.53 23.79 -32.07
N LEU A 475 7.94 24.94 -32.37
CA LEU A 475 8.33 25.84 -33.45
C LEU A 475 9.04 27.05 -32.87
N ALA A 476 10.25 27.31 -33.33
CA ALA A 476 11.06 28.44 -32.90
C ALA A 476 11.65 29.20 -34.07
N LYS A 477 11.99 30.48 -33.88
CA LYS A 477 12.67 31.30 -34.87
C LYS A 477 13.85 32.03 -34.24
N LYS A 478 15.03 31.74 -34.74
CA LYS A 478 16.28 32.39 -34.31
C LYS A 478 16.43 33.76 -34.97
N ILE A 479 16.61 34.81 -34.17
CA ILE A 479 16.78 36.20 -34.61
C ILE A 479 18.11 36.69 -34.03
N ALA A 480 19.08 37.01 -34.89
CA ALA A 480 20.32 37.65 -34.47
C ALA A 480 20.06 39.13 -34.17
N VAL A 481 20.26 39.51 -32.89
CA VAL A 481 20.05 40.90 -32.43
C VAL A 481 21.39 41.66 -32.36
N ALA A 482 22.46 40.95 -32.04
CA ALA A 482 23.81 41.48 -32.03
C ALA A 482 24.80 40.37 -32.44
N GLN A 483 26.08 40.70 -32.61
CA GLN A 483 27.13 39.79 -33.09
C GLN A 483 27.20 38.45 -32.31
N TYR A 484 26.90 38.49 -31.00
CA TYR A 484 26.98 37.33 -30.09
C TYR A 484 25.66 37.04 -29.38
N LEU A 485 24.58 37.77 -29.68
CA LEU A 485 23.29 37.68 -29.01
C LEU A 485 22.20 37.31 -30.00
N ASN A 486 21.55 36.18 -29.73
CA ASN A 486 20.35 35.73 -30.43
C ASN A 486 19.16 35.78 -29.51
N VAL A 487 17.99 36.03 -30.09
CA VAL A 487 16.70 35.88 -29.44
C VAL A 487 15.89 34.87 -30.23
N GLU A 488 15.33 33.85 -29.54
CA GLU A 488 14.60 32.77 -30.19
C GLU A 488 13.20 32.63 -29.52
N PRO A 489 12.17 33.36 -30.04
CA PRO A 489 10.79 33.10 -29.62
C PRO A 489 10.38 31.70 -30.07
N SER A 490 9.63 30.98 -29.18
CA SER A 490 9.13 29.64 -29.43
C SER A 490 7.69 29.45 -29.00
N LEU A 491 7.01 28.54 -29.72
CA LEU A 491 5.69 28.03 -29.38
C LEU A 491 5.80 26.51 -29.32
N GLY A 492 5.53 25.94 -28.16
CA GLY A 492 5.53 24.50 -27.91
C GLY A 492 4.11 23.98 -27.60
N ILE A 493 3.84 22.77 -28.05
CA ILE A 493 2.66 22.01 -27.65
C ILE A 493 3.12 20.61 -27.26
N ARG A 494 2.58 20.08 -26.16
CA ARG A 494 2.82 18.71 -25.71
C ARG A 494 1.49 18.07 -25.38
N TYR A 495 1.24 16.91 -25.93
CA TYR A 495 0.04 16.11 -25.67
C TYR A 495 0.44 14.75 -25.09
N THR A 496 -0.18 14.38 -23.99
CA THR A 496 0.10 13.12 -23.27
C THR A 496 -1.21 12.41 -22.98
N VAL A 497 -1.23 11.11 -23.22
CA VAL A 497 -2.30 10.19 -22.79
C VAL A 497 -1.69 9.25 -21.77
N LEU A 498 -2.32 9.17 -20.62
CA LEU A 498 -1.92 8.30 -19.50
C LEU A 498 -3.09 7.39 -19.15
N ASP A 499 -2.81 6.11 -19.12
CA ASP A 499 -3.74 5.04 -18.75
C ASP A 499 -3.12 4.24 -17.61
N ILE A 500 -3.82 4.15 -16.48
CA ILE A 500 -3.37 3.45 -15.28
C ILE A 500 -4.33 2.30 -15.03
N ASP A 501 -3.79 1.12 -14.78
CA ASP A 501 -4.59 -0.06 -14.43
C ASP A 501 -5.24 0.13 -13.04
N ASP A 502 -6.47 -0.36 -12.89
CA ASP A 502 -7.15 -0.37 -11.60
C ASP A 502 -6.33 -1.14 -10.57
N LEU A 503 -6.34 -0.68 -9.32
CA LEU A 503 -5.62 -1.34 -8.24
C LEU A 503 -6.56 -1.81 -7.13
N THR A 504 -6.13 -2.87 -6.46
CA THR A 504 -6.69 -3.29 -5.17
C THR A 504 -5.52 -3.51 -4.21
N ASP A 505 -5.56 -2.86 -3.05
CA ASP A 505 -4.53 -3.00 -2.04
C ASP A 505 -4.68 -4.28 -1.19
N ASN A 506 -3.69 -4.52 -0.33
CA ASN A 506 -3.67 -5.68 0.57
C ASN A 506 -4.77 -5.67 1.63
N VAL A 507 -5.42 -4.53 1.87
CA VAL A 507 -6.55 -4.37 2.81
C VAL A 507 -7.90 -4.29 2.08
N GLY A 508 -7.94 -4.62 0.78
CA GLY A 508 -9.16 -4.77 -0.01
C GLY A 508 -9.76 -3.48 -0.56
N LYS A 509 -9.06 -2.32 -0.49
CA LYS A 509 -9.53 -1.10 -1.15
C LYS A 509 -9.24 -1.14 -2.63
N THR A 510 -10.22 -0.74 -3.41
CA THR A 510 -10.09 -0.65 -4.87
C THR A 510 -10.14 0.81 -5.32
N ALA A 511 -9.19 1.20 -6.17
CA ALA A 511 -9.19 2.47 -6.87
C ALA A 511 -9.19 2.23 -8.38
N SER A 512 -10.03 2.95 -9.10
CA SER A 512 -10.13 2.91 -10.56
C SER A 512 -9.83 4.28 -11.16
N PHE A 513 -9.19 4.28 -12.34
CA PHE A 513 -8.64 5.47 -12.97
C PHE A 513 -9.21 5.66 -14.37
N ASP A 514 -9.84 6.80 -14.63
CA ASP A 514 -10.19 7.18 -16.00
C ASP A 514 -8.91 7.58 -16.76
N THR A 515 -8.81 7.23 -18.04
CA THR A 515 -7.70 7.69 -18.90
C THR A 515 -7.55 9.20 -18.84
N LEU A 516 -6.36 9.70 -18.52
CA LEU A 516 -6.02 11.13 -18.48
C LEU A 516 -5.49 11.56 -19.85
N GLN A 517 -6.10 12.58 -20.44
CA GLN A 517 -5.59 13.30 -21.60
C GLN A 517 -5.11 14.68 -21.13
N TYR A 518 -3.85 14.99 -21.43
CA TYR A 518 -3.19 16.18 -20.93
C TYR A 518 -2.51 16.94 -22.07
N LEU A 519 -2.80 18.22 -22.17
CA LEU A 519 -2.22 19.12 -23.17
C LEU A 519 -1.52 20.28 -22.47
N GLU A 520 -0.27 20.53 -22.84
CA GLU A 520 0.48 21.75 -22.49
C GLU A 520 0.71 22.60 -23.74
N ALA A 521 0.49 23.90 -23.61
CA ALA A 521 0.91 24.91 -24.59
C ALA A 521 1.92 25.84 -23.91
N GLU A 522 3.09 25.99 -24.49
CA GLU A 522 4.19 26.80 -23.98
C GLU A 522 4.54 27.93 -24.95
N LEU A 523 4.60 29.18 -24.43
CA LEU A 523 5.18 30.34 -25.12
C LEU A 523 6.47 30.72 -24.41
N GLY A 524 7.60 30.66 -25.12
CA GLY A 524 8.92 30.95 -24.59
C GLY A 524 9.70 31.95 -25.43
N ILE A 525 10.68 32.60 -24.80
CA ILE A 525 11.67 33.44 -25.49
C ILE A 525 13.03 33.05 -24.93
N LYS A 526 13.89 32.43 -25.78
CA LYS A 526 15.27 32.09 -25.42
C LYS A 526 16.20 33.24 -25.81
N PHE A 527 16.95 33.73 -24.84
CA PHE A 527 18.08 34.63 -25.04
C PHE A 527 19.36 33.81 -25.05
N GLU A 528 20.12 33.83 -26.15
CA GLU A 528 21.29 33.00 -26.31
C GLU A 528 22.51 33.90 -26.56
N TYR A 529 23.53 33.78 -25.71
CA TYR A 529 24.80 34.45 -25.85
C TYR A 529 25.87 33.46 -26.29
N LEU A 530 26.56 33.78 -27.42
CA LEU A 530 27.59 32.96 -27.99
C LEU A 530 28.97 33.54 -27.67
N PHE A 531 29.91 32.69 -27.28
CA PHE A 531 31.31 33.10 -27.07
C PHE A 531 32.23 31.96 -27.49
N CYS A 532 33.44 32.35 -27.91
CA CYS A 532 34.48 31.40 -28.33
C CYS A 532 35.58 31.34 -27.28
N ASN A 533 36.02 30.16 -26.92
CA ASN A 533 37.19 29.90 -26.10
C ASN A 533 37.90 28.65 -26.61
N ASP A 534 39.23 28.72 -26.73
CA ASP A 534 40.09 27.61 -27.16
C ASP A 534 39.65 26.90 -28.47
N GLY A 535 39.15 27.66 -29.45
CA GLY A 535 38.69 27.12 -30.72
C GLY A 535 37.34 26.41 -30.68
N CYS A 536 36.61 26.46 -29.55
CA CYS A 536 35.28 25.89 -29.38
C CYS A 536 34.23 26.99 -29.21
N THR A 537 33.07 26.84 -29.85
CA THR A 537 31.92 27.71 -29.62
C THR A 537 31.16 27.24 -28.39
N ASN A 538 31.03 28.15 -27.44
CA ASN A 538 30.23 27.95 -26.22
C ASN A 538 29.01 28.85 -26.26
N ARG A 539 27.98 28.49 -25.54
CA ARG A 539 26.78 29.30 -25.40
C ARG A 539 26.24 29.27 -23.98
N LEU A 540 25.68 30.40 -23.58
CA LEU A 540 24.84 30.52 -22.40
C LEU A 540 23.45 30.94 -22.84
N TYR A 541 22.44 30.51 -22.18
CA TYR A 541 21.07 30.92 -22.47
C TYR A 541 20.21 31.11 -21.23
N ALA A 542 19.16 31.90 -21.38
CA ALA A 542 18.04 32.00 -20.47
C ALA A 542 16.75 31.96 -21.27
N LYS A 543 15.76 31.15 -20.81
CA LYS A 543 14.46 30.93 -21.48
C LYS A 543 13.34 31.18 -20.48
N PRO A 544 12.81 32.43 -20.32
CA PRO A 544 11.51 32.63 -19.71
C PRO A 544 10.41 32.04 -20.59
N SER A 545 9.40 31.39 -19.97
CA SER A 545 8.24 30.88 -20.67
C SER A 545 6.98 30.90 -19.79
N VAL A 546 5.84 30.88 -20.46
CA VAL A 546 4.50 30.70 -19.84
C VAL A 546 3.90 29.43 -20.41
N ILE A 547 3.42 28.58 -19.53
CA ILE A 547 2.83 27.30 -19.86
C ILE A 547 1.36 27.32 -19.44
N ARG A 548 0.46 26.95 -20.35
CA ARG A 548 -0.93 26.72 -20.05
C ARG A 548 -1.25 25.25 -20.22
N THR A 549 -1.88 24.64 -19.18
CA THR A 549 -2.26 23.24 -19.17
C THR A 549 -3.76 23.08 -19.36
N PHE A 550 -4.15 22.00 -20.00
CA PHE A 550 -5.54 21.57 -20.19
C PHE A 550 -5.61 20.08 -19.96
N SER A 551 -6.64 19.63 -19.24
CA SER A 551 -6.84 18.21 -18.94
C SER A 551 -8.25 17.76 -19.28
N SER A 552 -8.38 16.51 -19.64
CA SER A 552 -9.66 15.84 -19.88
C SER A 552 -9.58 14.40 -19.36
N GLY A 553 -10.66 13.88 -18.77
CA GLY A 553 -10.62 12.62 -18.03
C GLY A 553 -9.93 12.80 -16.68
N GLY A 554 -9.07 11.87 -16.30
CA GLY A 554 -8.23 11.95 -15.11
C GLY A 554 -9.00 11.95 -13.80
N LYS A 555 -10.06 11.17 -13.72
CA LYS A 555 -10.83 10.97 -12.50
C LYS A 555 -10.38 9.68 -11.83
N THR A 556 -10.19 9.76 -10.53
CA THR A 556 -9.96 8.59 -9.67
C THR A 556 -11.21 8.34 -8.85
N ARG A 557 -11.72 7.11 -8.91
CA ARG A 557 -12.83 6.62 -8.09
C ARG A 557 -12.29 5.62 -7.08
N ILE A 558 -12.68 5.78 -5.84
CA ILE A 558 -12.31 4.87 -4.76
C ILE A 558 -13.58 4.21 -4.26
N ALA A 559 -13.58 2.89 -4.20
CA ALA A 559 -14.74 2.13 -3.72
C ALA A 559 -15.14 2.55 -2.30
N GLY A 560 -16.44 2.70 -2.05
CA GLY A 560 -16.98 3.17 -0.77
C GLY A 560 -16.89 4.69 -0.54
N MET A 561 -16.54 5.47 -1.55
CA MET A 561 -16.57 6.94 -1.48
C MET A 561 -17.60 7.51 -2.46
N ASP A 562 -18.32 8.52 -2.01
CA ASP A 562 -19.18 9.31 -2.87
C ASP A 562 -18.35 10.36 -3.62
N GLY A 563 -18.38 10.33 -4.95
CA GLY A 563 -17.72 11.28 -5.82
C GLY A 563 -16.39 10.79 -6.42
N ASP A 564 -15.81 11.66 -7.23
CA ASP A 564 -14.56 11.40 -7.95
C ASP A 564 -13.49 12.41 -7.51
N PHE A 565 -12.26 11.95 -7.36
CA PHE A 565 -11.10 12.84 -7.27
C PHE A 565 -10.67 13.24 -8.68
N ARG A 566 -10.52 14.53 -8.92
CA ARG A 566 -9.90 15.03 -10.14
C ARG A 566 -8.40 15.12 -9.92
N SER A 567 -7.67 14.27 -10.58
CA SER A 567 -6.22 14.17 -10.42
C SER A 567 -5.45 15.36 -11.01
N TYR A 568 -6.08 16.17 -11.83
CA TYR A 568 -5.41 17.31 -12.45
C TYR A 568 -6.31 18.53 -12.62
N LYS A 569 -5.75 19.71 -12.28
CA LYS A 569 -6.38 21.02 -12.44
C LYS A 569 -5.67 21.80 -13.52
N ASP A 570 -6.43 22.43 -14.43
CA ASP A 570 -5.84 23.29 -15.46
C ASP A 570 -5.14 24.49 -14.84
N ARG A 571 -3.87 24.69 -15.17
CA ARG A 571 -3.02 25.70 -14.55
C ARG A 571 -2.36 26.62 -15.59
N THR A 572 -2.00 27.82 -15.15
CA THR A 572 -1.05 28.68 -15.86
C THR A 572 0.22 28.76 -15.03
N LEU A 573 1.33 28.31 -15.61
CA LEU A 573 2.61 28.23 -14.94
C LEU A 573 3.60 29.18 -15.61
N GLY A 574 4.46 29.79 -14.80
CA GLY A 574 5.67 30.47 -15.26
C GLY A 574 6.87 29.51 -15.20
N ARG A 575 7.77 29.55 -16.17
CA ARG A 575 9.02 28.81 -16.14
C ARG A 575 10.20 29.73 -16.47
N MET A 576 11.27 29.59 -15.72
CA MET A 576 12.58 30.17 -15.98
C MET A 576 13.60 29.06 -16.13
N GLU A 577 14.23 28.95 -17.29
CA GLU A 577 15.33 28.03 -17.50
C GLU A 577 16.59 28.80 -17.85
N ALA A 578 17.72 28.41 -17.30
CA ALA A 578 19.05 28.92 -17.65
C ALA A 578 20.03 27.78 -17.85
N GLY A 579 20.90 27.89 -18.82
CA GLY A 579 21.83 26.81 -19.10
C GLY A 579 23.01 27.26 -19.97
N GLY A 580 23.91 26.31 -20.18
CA GLY A 580 25.07 26.52 -21.05
C GLY A 580 25.49 25.24 -21.73
N GLU A 581 26.11 25.39 -22.88
CA GLU A 581 26.77 24.31 -23.61
C GLU A 581 28.22 24.70 -23.91
N PHE A 582 29.09 23.74 -23.70
CA PHE A 582 30.55 23.94 -23.80
C PHE A 582 31.14 22.85 -24.69
N GLY A 583 31.84 23.28 -25.73
CA GLY A 583 32.65 22.40 -26.58
C GLY A 583 33.87 21.88 -25.79
N ILE A 584 34.00 20.56 -25.71
CA ILE A 584 35.14 19.89 -25.07
C ILE A 584 36.17 19.52 -26.11
N THR A 585 35.71 19.01 -27.25
CA THR A 585 36.51 18.75 -28.46
C THR A 585 35.70 19.09 -29.71
N SER A 586 36.27 18.94 -30.90
CA SER A 586 35.53 19.11 -32.16
C SER A 586 34.34 18.16 -32.33
N ALA A 587 34.34 17.04 -31.64
CA ALA A 587 33.28 16.02 -31.69
C ALA A 587 32.44 15.93 -30.41
N LEU A 588 32.98 16.35 -29.26
CA LEU A 588 32.34 16.19 -27.95
C LEU A 588 31.95 17.54 -27.36
N SER A 589 30.71 17.71 -26.94
CA SER A 589 30.25 18.83 -26.11
C SER A 589 29.50 18.35 -24.88
N GLY A 590 29.54 19.17 -23.83
CA GLY A 590 28.74 18.98 -22.62
C GLY A 590 27.80 20.14 -22.41
N TYR A 591 26.68 19.89 -21.73
CA TYR A 591 25.75 20.95 -21.34
C TYR A 591 25.24 20.75 -19.90
N ALA A 592 24.80 21.86 -19.31
CA ALA A 592 24.07 21.85 -18.05
C ALA A 592 22.98 22.92 -18.08
N ALA A 593 21.87 22.65 -17.43
CA ALA A 593 20.74 23.56 -17.31
C ALA A 593 20.05 23.42 -15.94
N VAL A 594 19.52 24.54 -15.48
CA VAL A 594 18.66 24.60 -14.29
C VAL A 594 17.33 25.23 -14.69
N GLY A 595 16.23 24.70 -14.18
CA GLY A 595 14.90 25.21 -14.41
C GLY A 595 14.16 25.43 -13.10
N TYR A 596 13.27 26.41 -13.09
CA TYR A 596 12.30 26.63 -12.04
C TYR A 596 10.93 26.91 -12.66
N THR A 597 9.97 26.06 -12.33
CA THR A 597 8.57 26.20 -12.75
C THR A 597 7.73 26.58 -11.54
N PHE A 598 6.85 27.55 -11.67
CA PHE A 598 6.04 28.06 -10.57
C PHE A 598 4.64 28.44 -11.05
N GLY A 599 3.68 28.35 -10.16
CA GLY A 599 2.28 28.71 -10.41
C GLY A 599 1.41 28.47 -9.20
N ASP A 600 0.09 28.54 -9.41
CA ASP A 600 -0.88 28.25 -8.37
C ASP A 600 -0.82 26.78 -7.97
N GLU A 601 -0.60 26.49 -6.69
CA GLU A 601 -0.49 25.12 -6.14
C GLU A 601 0.60 24.27 -6.83
N TYR A 602 1.66 24.88 -7.38
CA TYR A 602 2.73 24.16 -8.09
C TYR A 602 4.07 24.86 -8.00
N SER A 603 5.10 24.16 -7.59
CA SER A 603 6.50 24.58 -7.77
C SER A 603 7.39 23.38 -8.15
N ALA A 604 8.37 23.59 -9.01
CA ALA A 604 9.32 22.55 -9.38
C ALA A 604 10.69 23.12 -9.75
N TYR A 605 11.73 22.40 -9.34
CA TYR A 605 13.12 22.66 -9.75
C TYR A 605 13.62 21.48 -10.58
N ASP A 606 14.35 21.78 -11.65
CA ASP A 606 15.02 20.75 -12.41
C ASP A 606 16.51 21.09 -12.65
N LEU A 607 17.34 20.06 -12.57
CA LEU A 607 18.75 20.08 -12.90
C LEU A 607 18.99 19.07 -14.02
N ASN A 608 19.68 19.51 -15.06
CA ASN A 608 19.96 18.69 -16.22
C ASN A 608 21.44 18.82 -16.60
N ALA A 609 22.05 17.71 -16.96
CA ALA A 609 23.41 17.68 -17.50
C ALA A 609 23.53 16.58 -18.54
N GLY A 610 24.29 16.84 -19.59
CA GLY A 610 24.42 15.88 -20.66
C GLY A 610 25.66 16.04 -21.50
N LEU A 611 25.81 15.07 -22.38
CA LEU A 611 26.94 14.98 -23.33
C LEU A 611 26.40 14.73 -24.74
N ASN A 612 27.06 15.33 -25.74
CA ASN A 612 26.77 15.12 -27.14
C ASN A 612 28.07 14.71 -27.84
N TYR A 613 28.03 13.64 -28.60
CA TYR A 613 29.14 13.19 -29.45
C TYR A 613 28.69 13.17 -30.92
N ALA A 614 29.39 13.93 -31.74
CA ALA A 614 29.14 14.05 -33.18
C ALA A 614 30.12 13.16 -33.97
N PHE A 615 29.64 12.45 -35.00
CA PHE A 615 30.45 11.54 -35.82
C PHE A 615 30.03 11.56 -37.29
#